data_d6610607db4c065079641f59cc503f26
#
_entry.id   d6610607db4c065079641f59cc503f26
#
_cell.length_a   1.000
_cell.length_b   1.000
_cell.length_c   1.000
_cell.angle_alpha   90.00
_cell.angle_beta   90.00
_cell.angle_gamma   90.00
#
_symmetry.space_group_name_H-M   'P 1'
#
loop_
_entity.id
_entity.type
_entity.pdbx_description
1 polymer ?
#
loop_
_entity_poly.entity_id
_entity_poly.type
_entity_poly.pdbx_seq_one_letter_code
_entity_poly.pdbx_strand_id
1 'polypeptide(L)' 'MGLQAEREAVKKIGQFPKQWAEKVDRMTDKQVLAIYLRLKSKGQLPK' A
#
# COMPACT_ATOMS: atom_id res chain seq x y z
N MET A 1 -9.80 13.26 5.23
CA MET A 1 -9.44 11.97 5.73
C MET A 1 -8.90 11.10 4.65
N GLY A 2 -7.72 10.77 4.71
CA GLY A 2 -7.13 9.97 3.68
C GLY A 2 -6.82 8.58 4.16
N LEU A 3 -6.35 7.78 3.27
CA LEU A 3 -5.87 6.45 3.58
C LEU A 3 -4.37 6.50 3.83
N GLN A 4 -3.93 7.49 4.60
CA GLN A 4 -2.51 7.70 4.79
C GLN A 4 -1.84 6.50 5.47
N ALA A 5 -2.48 5.95 6.49
CA ALA A 5 -1.93 4.79 7.18
C ALA A 5 -1.88 3.58 6.24
N GLU A 6 -2.93 3.39 5.46
CA GLU A 6 -2.99 2.30 4.51
C GLU A 6 -1.95 2.48 3.40
N ARG A 7 -1.81 3.71 2.93
CA ARG A 7 -0.83 4.03 1.89
C ARG A 7 0.59 3.77 2.38
N GLU A 8 0.87 4.17 3.61
CA GLU A 8 2.18 3.94 4.20
C GLU A 8 2.46 2.45 4.37
N ALA A 9 1.46 1.69 4.78
CA ALA A 9 1.61 0.26 4.94
C ALA A 9 1.93 -0.41 3.59
N VAL A 10 1.24 0.01 2.54
CA VAL A 10 1.48 -0.53 1.20
C VAL A 10 2.88 -0.17 0.72
N LYS A 11 3.34 1.05 1.01
CA LYS A 11 4.66 1.48 0.61
C LYS A 11 5.78 0.69 1.29
N LYS A 12 5.53 0.24 2.50
CA LYS A 12 6.56 -0.41 3.31
C LYS A 12 6.77 -1.88 2.97
N ILE A 13 6.03 -2.40 2.02
CA ILE A 13 6.21 -3.78 1.61
C ILE A 13 7.53 -3.89 0.89
N GLY A 14 8.47 -4.57 1.48
CA GLY A 14 9.86 -4.55 1.05
C GLY A 14 10.18 -5.39 -0.17
N GLN A 15 9.21 -6.04 -0.76
CA GLN A 15 9.44 -6.88 -1.92
C GLN A 15 9.41 -6.12 -3.23
N PHE A 16 9.10 -4.84 -3.18
CA PHE A 16 8.91 -4.06 -4.40
C PHE A 16 10.09 -3.10 -4.59
N PRO A 17 10.36 -2.71 -5.84
CA PRO A 17 11.45 -1.78 -6.12
C PRO A 17 11.20 -0.40 -5.54
N LYS A 18 12.26 0.43 -5.54
CA LYS A 18 12.14 1.78 -5.01
C LYS A 18 11.04 2.58 -5.68
N GLN A 19 10.81 2.32 -6.95
CA GLN A 19 9.78 3.04 -7.70
C GLN A 19 8.38 2.72 -7.20
N TRP A 20 8.25 1.66 -6.43
CA TRP A 20 6.95 1.26 -5.91
C TRP A 20 6.34 2.36 -5.04
N ALA A 21 7.14 2.98 -4.19
CA ALA A 21 6.63 4.04 -3.32
C ALA A 21 6.06 5.19 -4.15
N GLU A 22 6.73 5.54 -5.23
CA GLU A 22 6.24 6.61 -6.11
C GLU A 22 4.94 6.22 -6.77
N LYS A 23 4.83 4.97 -7.20
CA LYS A 23 3.59 4.48 -7.79
C LYS A 23 2.44 4.55 -6.79
N VAL A 24 2.70 4.14 -5.56
CA VAL A 24 1.68 4.17 -4.52
C VAL A 24 1.22 5.60 -4.27
N ASP A 25 2.14 6.55 -4.30
CA ASP A 25 1.80 7.95 -4.11
C ASP A 25 0.88 8.48 -5.21
N ARG A 26 1.00 7.93 -6.40
CA ARG A 26 0.18 8.36 -7.54
C ARG A 26 -1.15 7.63 -7.61
N MET A 27 -1.30 6.58 -6.85
CA MET A 27 -2.55 5.82 -6.87
C MET A 27 -3.65 6.59 -6.18
N THR A 28 -4.88 6.37 -6.64
CA THR A 28 -6.03 6.92 -5.95
C THR A 28 -6.23 6.16 -4.64
N ASP A 29 -6.97 6.77 -3.72
CA ASP A 29 -7.29 6.11 -2.47
C ASP A 29 -7.97 4.77 -2.69
N LYS A 30 -8.85 4.72 -3.67
CA LYS A 30 -9.56 3.50 -4.01
C LYS A 30 -8.59 2.39 -4.40
N GLN A 31 -7.60 2.74 -5.21
CA GLN A 31 -6.59 1.78 -5.65
C GLN A 31 -5.74 1.31 -4.48
N VAL A 32 -5.33 2.24 -3.65
CA VAL A 32 -4.51 1.93 -2.47
C VAL A 32 -5.27 1.00 -1.53
N LEU A 33 -6.54 1.31 -1.30
CA LEU A 33 -7.35 0.50 -0.42
C LEU A 33 -7.51 -0.92 -0.95
N ALA A 34 -7.72 -1.07 -2.25
CA ALA A 34 -7.85 -2.38 -2.85
C ALA A 34 -6.60 -3.23 -2.63
N ILE A 35 -5.44 -2.62 -2.83
CA ILE A 35 -4.17 -3.31 -2.61
C ILE A 35 -3.98 -3.64 -1.14
N TYR A 36 -4.29 -2.69 -0.28
CA TYR A 36 -4.14 -2.86 1.16
C TYR A 36 -4.98 -4.05 1.66
N LEU A 37 -6.24 -4.11 1.24
CA LEU A 37 -7.12 -5.18 1.67
C LEU A 37 -6.66 -6.54 1.15
N ARG A 38 -6.15 -6.56 -0.07
CA ARG A 38 -5.63 -7.80 -0.65
C ARG A 38 -4.43 -8.29 0.15
N LEU A 39 -3.50 -7.40 0.48
CA LEU A 39 -2.32 -7.77 1.24
C LEU A 39 -2.68 -8.18 2.66
N LYS A 40 -3.65 -7.50 3.24
CA LYS A 40 -4.12 -7.85 4.58
C LYS A 40 -4.71 -9.25 4.58
N SER A 41 -5.48 -9.57 3.57
CA SER A 41 -6.09 -10.89 3.45
C SER A 41 -5.04 -11.99 3.31
N LYS A 42 -3.94 -11.68 2.65
CA LYS A 42 -2.85 -12.64 2.48
C LYS A 42 -1.87 -12.65 3.65
N GLY A 43 -2.05 -11.76 4.61
CA GLY A 43 -1.16 -11.68 5.75
C GLY A 43 0.21 -11.12 5.43
N GLN A 44 0.34 -10.33 4.39
CA GLN A 44 1.62 -9.79 3.96
C GLN A 44 1.90 -8.38 4.47
N LEU A 45 0.97 -7.80 5.16
CA LEU A 45 1.18 -6.46 5.70
C LEU A 45 2.06 -6.51 6.94
N PRO A 46 2.95 -5.53 7.11
CA PRO A 46 3.67 -5.40 8.36
C PRO A 46 2.71 -5.03 9.47
N LYS A 47 3.01 -5.51 10.63
CA LYS A 47 2.20 -5.14 11.79
C LYS A 47 2.67 -3.88 12.43
#